data_25a3e8eaec81a1176cd99d4610215015
#
_entry.id   25a3e8eaec81a1176cd99d4610215015
#
_cell.length_a   1.000
_cell.length_b   1.000
_cell.length_c   1.000
_cell.angle_alpha   90.00
_cell.angle_beta   90.00
_cell.angle_gamma   90.00
#
_symmetry.space_group_name_H-M   'P 1'
#
loop_
_entity.id
_entity.type
_entity.pdbx_description
1 polymer ?
#
loop_
_entity_poly.entity_id
_entity_poly.type
_entity_poly.pdbx_seq_one_letter_code
_entity_poly.pdbx_strand_id
1 'polypeptide(L)'
;LPVTVMLALVVMKILATGLTIGSGGSGGVFAPGLVIGGLTGGVVWHLLQGCSAIAITPSTSSAFVVVGMMALFGGIAKVPLAVILMVSEMTMDYTLLIPSMLACSIAYFVSGDNYIYEKQVNVRAESPAHRNEYSVMLLKGFKVRDALTEKVPVISSQMTVDDAANILKMHEVHAIPVVDVGRLVGIVAKQDAMKFIFHGQPDTPVRDMMSTDLIVTYLDESLFDAMNRMIVHQISQLPVVEREDQSKLLGLLSLNDITKIQCTANASLHSLQEHFG
;
A
#
# COMPACT_ATOMS: atom_id res chain seq x y z
N LEU A 1 -12.39 45.59 7.92
CA LEU A 1 -12.68 45.62 6.49
C LEU A 1 -14.20 45.47 6.27
N PRO A 2 -14.81 46.21 5.34
CA PRO A 2 -16.22 46.03 4.98
C PRO A 2 -16.47 44.60 4.41
N VAL A 3 -17.68 44.09 4.67
CA VAL A 3 -18.07 42.73 4.21
C VAL A 3 -17.95 42.59 2.69
N THR A 4 -18.32 43.61 1.95
CA THR A 4 -18.23 43.64 0.48
C THR A 4 -16.79 43.48 -0.02
N VAL A 5 -15.83 44.13 0.65
CA VAL A 5 -14.40 44.01 0.32
C VAL A 5 -13.87 42.65 0.65
N MET A 6 -14.25 42.08 1.80
CA MET A 6 -13.86 40.70 2.19
C MET A 6 -14.36 39.68 1.18
N LEU A 7 -15.63 39.76 0.73
CA LEU A 7 -16.20 38.88 -0.27
C LEU A 7 -15.49 39.03 -1.64
N ALA A 8 -15.22 40.27 -2.05
CA ALA A 8 -14.46 40.51 -3.27
C ALA A 8 -13.06 39.90 -3.21
N LEU A 9 -12.37 40.06 -2.08
CA LEU A 9 -11.04 39.45 -1.87
C LEU A 9 -11.07 37.91 -1.89
N VAL A 10 -12.11 37.27 -1.32
CA VAL A 10 -12.31 35.83 -1.41
C VAL A 10 -12.39 35.38 -2.84
N VAL A 11 -13.28 36.01 -3.66
CA VAL A 11 -13.47 35.66 -5.07
C VAL A 11 -12.18 35.88 -5.85
N MET A 12 -11.55 37.06 -5.70
CA MET A 12 -10.29 37.38 -6.40
C MET A 12 -9.17 36.41 -6.01
N LYS A 13 -9.09 35.97 -4.73
CA LYS A 13 -8.07 35.02 -4.27
C LYS A 13 -8.29 33.62 -4.87
N ILE A 14 -9.55 33.16 -4.97
CA ILE A 14 -9.90 31.91 -5.64
C ILE A 14 -9.47 31.97 -7.11
N LEU A 15 -9.84 33.00 -7.83
CA LEU A 15 -9.50 33.19 -9.25
C LEU A 15 -7.98 33.25 -9.45
N ALA A 16 -7.29 34.09 -8.66
CA ALA A 16 -5.84 34.24 -8.77
C ALA A 16 -5.12 32.91 -8.52
N THR A 17 -5.52 32.14 -7.49
CA THR A 17 -4.93 30.85 -7.17
C THR A 17 -5.20 29.83 -8.28
N GLY A 18 -6.46 29.74 -8.75
CA GLY A 18 -6.85 28.85 -9.84
C GLY A 18 -6.11 29.15 -11.14
N LEU A 19 -5.98 30.40 -11.51
CA LEU A 19 -5.24 30.82 -12.71
C LEU A 19 -3.73 30.52 -12.57
N THR A 20 -3.13 30.78 -11.41
CA THR A 20 -1.71 30.52 -11.19
C THR A 20 -1.39 29.04 -11.31
N ILE A 21 -2.17 28.19 -10.66
CA ILE A 21 -1.95 26.74 -10.69
C ILE A 21 -2.35 26.16 -12.04
N GLY A 22 -3.48 26.58 -12.58
CA GLY A 22 -3.98 26.09 -13.87
C GLY A 22 -3.11 26.46 -15.07
N SER A 23 -2.33 27.58 -14.97
CA SER A 23 -1.34 27.96 -15.99
C SER A 23 -0.01 27.21 -15.88
N GLY A 24 0.13 26.28 -14.91
CA GLY A 24 1.38 25.57 -14.65
C GLY A 24 2.40 26.39 -13.83
N GLY A 25 1.99 27.52 -13.25
CA GLY A 25 2.83 28.32 -12.38
C GLY A 25 3.17 27.60 -11.09
N SER A 26 4.37 27.82 -10.58
CA SER A 26 4.80 27.31 -9.28
C SER A 26 4.02 28.03 -8.17
N GLY A 27 3.21 27.28 -7.40
CA GLY A 27 2.41 27.82 -6.31
C GLY A 27 1.86 26.71 -5.40
N GLY A 28 1.40 27.13 -4.22
CA GLY A 28 0.76 26.23 -3.25
C GLY A 28 -0.67 26.66 -2.96
N VAL A 29 -1.51 25.70 -2.61
CA VAL A 29 -2.93 25.94 -2.26
C VAL A 29 -3.14 26.20 -0.76
N PHE A 30 -2.13 25.92 0.07
CA PHE A 30 -2.23 26.03 1.53
C PHE A 30 -2.47 27.48 2.00
N ALA A 31 -1.53 28.39 1.73
CA ALA A 31 -1.64 29.79 2.16
C ALA A 31 -2.88 30.50 1.54
N PRO A 32 -3.18 30.35 0.26
CA PRO A 32 -4.44 30.82 -0.32
C PRO A 32 -5.68 30.28 0.41
N GLY A 33 -5.70 28.99 0.74
CA GLY A 33 -6.81 28.36 1.45
C GLY A 33 -7.01 28.96 2.84
N LEU A 34 -5.94 29.20 3.60
CA LEU A 34 -6.03 29.89 4.90
C LEU A 34 -6.58 31.32 4.77
N VAL A 35 -6.10 32.09 3.76
CA VAL A 35 -6.59 33.45 3.52
C VAL A 35 -8.08 33.46 3.18
N ILE A 36 -8.54 32.58 2.30
CA ILE A 36 -9.95 32.45 1.94
C ILE A 36 -10.78 32.08 3.18
N GLY A 37 -10.32 31.08 3.95
CA GLY A 37 -10.98 30.66 5.19
C GLY A 37 -11.07 31.76 6.22
N GLY A 38 -9.99 32.49 6.45
CA GLY A 38 -9.94 33.61 7.39
C GLY A 38 -10.87 34.76 6.98
N LEU A 39 -10.87 35.15 5.70
CA LEU A 39 -11.78 36.16 5.19
C LEU A 39 -13.25 35.72 5.31
N THR A 40 -13.55 34.47 5.02
CA THR A 40 -14.89 33.89 5.17
C THR A 40 -15.34 33.91 6.64
N GLY A 41 -14.43 33.52 7.57
CA GLY A 41 -14.67 33.63 9.01
C GLY A 41 -14.96 35.07 9.45
N GLY A 42 -14.21 36.04 8.92
CA GLY A 42 -14.47 37.47 9.16
C GLY A 42 -15.85 37.95 8.63
N VAL A 43 -16.28 37.45 7.46
CA VAL A 43 -17.63 37.70 6.91
C VAL A 43 -18.69 37.15 7.87
N VAL A 44 -18.54 35.90 8.32
CA VAL A 44 -19.48 35.28 9.27
C VAL A 44 -19.57 36.08 10.58
N TRP A 45 -18.45 36.55 11.11
CA TRP A 45 -18.43 37.41 12.28
C TRP A 45 -19.24 38.69 12.05
N HIS A 46 -19.07 39.39 10.95
CA HIS A 46 -19.83 40.59 10.60
C HIS A 46 -21.35 40.31 10.50
N LEU A 47 -21.72 39.20 9.86
CA LEU A 47 -23.15 38.84 9.71
C LEU A 47 -23.81 38.54 11.07
N LEU A 48 -23.06 37.90 11.99
CA LEU A 48 -23.56 37.55 13.30
C LEU A 48 -23.63 38.74 14.24
N GLN A 49 -22.88 39.84 14.03
CA GLN A 49 -23.00 41.07 14.81
C GLN A 49 -24.40 41.66 14.80
N GLY A 50 -25.19 41.42 13.75
CA GLY A 50 -26.57 41.85 13.65
C GLY A 50 -27.58 41.00 14.41
N CYS A 51 -27.12 39.86 14.97
CA CYS A 51 -27.98 38.89 15.63
C CYS A 51 -28.01 39.16 17.16
N SER A 52 -29.09 39.67 17.66
CA SER A 52 -29.25 40.02 19.10
C SER A 52 -29.22 38.82 20.08
N ALA A 53 -29.30 37.60 19.53
CA ALA A 53 -29.28 36.35 20.30
C ALA A 53 -27.88 35.91 20.75
N ILE A 54 -26.82 36.45 20.18
CA ILE A 54 -25.44 36.05 20.45
C ILE A 54 -24.63 37.29 20.86
N ALA A 55 -24.04 37.26 22.05
CA ALA A 55 -23.16 38.33 22.53
C ALA A 55 -21.80 38.30 21.83
N ILE A 56 -21.73 38.86 20.62
CA ILE A 56 -20.49 38.95 19.84
C ILE A 56 -19.81 40.28 20.15
N THR A 57 -18.61 40.20 20.70
CA THR A 57 -17.77 41.36 21.01
C THR A 57 -16.75 41.59 19.89
N PRO A 58 -16.25 42.83 19.71
CA PRO A 58 -15.19 43.11 18.72
C PRO A 58 -13.93 42.26 18.91
N SER A 59 -13.64 41.86 20.14
CA SER A 59 -12.50 40.98 20.49
C SER A 59 -12.62 39.56 19.98
N THR A 60 -13.82 39.10 19.59
CA THR A 60 -14.03 37.74 19.04
C THR A 60 -13.79 37.66 17.56
N SER A 61 -13.50 38.73 16.83
CA SER A 61 -13.27 38.75 15.39
C SER A 61 -12.09 37.88 14.97
N SER A 62 -10.98 37.91 15.72
CA SER A 62 -9.82 37.10 15.48
C SER A 62 -10.10 35.58 15.60
N ALA A 63 -10.94 35.20 16.56
CA ALA A 63 -11.35 33.82 16.76
C ALA A 63 -12.11 33.27 15.56
N PHE A 64 -13.07 34.06 15.00
CA PHE A 64 -13.77 33.64 13.77
C PHE A 64 -12.86 33.53 12.56
N VAL A 65 -11.89 34.41 12.43
CA VAL A 65 -10.88 34.34 11.35
C VAL A 65 -10.06 33.06 11.49
N VAL A 66 -9.52 32.77 12.68
CA VAL A 66 -8.68 31.59 12.92
C VAL A 66 -9.47 30.30 12.75
N VAL A 67 -10.68 30.20 13.32
CA VAL A 67 -11.54 29.02 13.13
C VAL A 67 -11.92 28.84 11.66
N GLY A 68 -12.19 29.92 10.94
CA GLY A 68 -12.46 29.89 9.50
C GLY A 68 -11.28 29.36 8.67
N MET A 69 -10.04 29.75 9.01
CA MET A 69 -8.82 29.21 8.39
C MET A 69 -8.75 27.69 8.55
N MET A 70 -8.95 27.21 9.77
CA MET A 70 -8.89 25.78 10.07
C MET A 70 -10.03 25.00 9.41
N ALA A 71 -11.25 25.50 9.49
CA ALA A 71 -12.44 24.84 8.96
C ALA A 71 -12.36 24.68 7.43
N LEU A 72 -12.03 25.75 6.69
CA LEU A 72 -11.96 25.67 5.25
C LEU A 72 -10.88 24.68 4.82
N PHE A 73 -9.66 24.89 5.27
CA PHE A 73 -8.56 24.07 4.78
C PHE A 73 -8.62 22.64 5.33
N GLY A 74 -8.98 22.44 6.60
CA GLY A 74 -9.17 21.13 7.20
C GLY A 74 -10.26 20.31 6.49
N GLY A 75 -11.34 20.97 6.06
CA GLY A 75 -12.42 20.33 5.31
C GLY A 75 -12.02 19.87 3.90
N ILE A 76 -11.45 20.78 3.08
CA ILE A 76 -11.14 20.49 1.68
C ILE A 76 -9.85 19.72 1.45
N ALA A 77 -8.87 19.82 2.36
CA ALA A 77 -7.63 19.03 2.31
C ALA A 77 -7.77 17.65 2.99
N LYS A 78 -8.89 17.39 3.66
CA LYS A 78 -9.17 16.13 4.38
C LYS A 78 -8.15 15.77 5.47
N VAL A 79 -7.53 16.78 6.08
CA VAL A 79 -6.51 16.63 7.13
C VAL A 79 -6.83 17.50 8.36
N PRO A 80 -8.03 17.37 8.97
CA PRO A 80 -8.50 18.29 10.02
C PRO A 80 -7.54 18.40 11.20
N LEU A 81 -7.02 17.27 11.71
CA LEU A 81 -6.13 17.28 12.89
C LEU A 81 -4.82 18.03 12.62
N ALA A 82 -4.19 17.79 11.46
CA ALA A 82 -2.94 18.45 11.11
C ALA A 82 -3.12 19.97 10.99
N VAL A 83 -4.21 20.41 10.35
CA VAL A 83 -4.50 21.84 10.16
C VAL A 83 -4.81 22.52 11.50
N ILE A 84 -5.59 21.90 12.36
CA ILE A 84 -5.92 22.45 13.70
C ILE A 84 -4.64 22.67 14.50
N LEU A 85 -3.77 21.64 14.59
CA LEU A 85 -2.53 21.76 15.35
C LEU A 85 -1.61 22.81 14.74
N MET A 86 -1.41 22.80 13.43
CA MET A 86 -0.51 23.75 12.75
C MET A 86 -0.97 25.19 12.91
N VAL A 87 -2.26 25.49 12.70
CA VAL A 87 -2.77 26.88 12.84
C VAL A 87 -2.77 27.31 14.31
N SER A 88 -3.06 26.40 15.25
CA SER A 88 -2.96 26.71 16.69
C SER A 88 -1.52 27.04 17.11
N GLU A 89 -0.53 26.35 16.59
CA GLU A 89 0.87 26.68 16.83
C GLU A 89 1.29 27.99 16.16
N MET A 90 0.82 28.26 14.95
CA MET A 90 1.11 29.54 14.26
C MET A 90 0.49 30.74 14.97
N THR A 91 -0.67 30.58 15.57
CA THR A 91 -1.37 31.65 16.29
C THR A 91 -1.02 31.71 17.78
N MET A 92 -0.37 30.66 18.31
CA MET A 92 -0.08 30.45 19.73
C MET A 92 -1.34 30.52 20.62
N ASP A 93 -2.51 30.21 20.05
CA ASP A 93 -3.81 30.24 20.74
C ASP A 93 -4.47 28.85 20.70
N TYR A 94 -4.36 28.15 21.82
CA TYR A 94 -4.93 26.82 22.00
C TYR A 94 -6.37 26.85 22.52
N THR A 95 -6.90 28.02 22.87
CA THR A 95 -8.29 28.17 23.39
C THR A 95 -9.32 27.88 22.29
N LEU A 96 -8.90 28.02 21.02
CA LEU A 96 -9.74 27.78 19.84
C LEU A 96 -9.74 26.31 19.37
N LEU A 97 -9.03 25.39 20.03
CA LEU A 97 -8.99 24.00 19.63
C LEU A 97 -10.38 23.36 19.54
N ILE A 98 -11.19 23.47 20.60
CA ILE A 98 -12.53 22.85 20.65
C ILE A 98 -13.46 23.40 19.56
N PRO A 99 -13.65 24.71 19.41
CA PRO A 99 -14.50 25.24 18.34
C PRO A 99 -13.94 24.90 16.95
N SER A 100 -12.63 24.85 16.77
CA SER A 100 -12.01 24.46 15.50
C SER A 100 -12.22 22.99 15.18
N MET A 101 -12.17 22.10 16.16
CA MET A 101 -12.49 20.68 15.95
C MET A 101 -13.92 20.49 15.43
N LEU A 102 -14.89 21.19 16.03
CA LEU A 102 -16.27 21.14 15.57
C LEU A 102 -16.43 21.72 14.15
N ALA A 103 -15.86 22.90 13.91
CA ALA A 103 -15.95 23.56 12.61
C ALA A 103 -15.27 22.74 11.49
N CYS A 104 -14.08 22.19 11.74
CA CYS A 104 -13.38 21.33 10.80
C CYS A 104 -14.13 20.00 10.54
N SER A 105 -14.72 19.39 11.57
CA SER A 105 -15.53 18.17 11.41
C SER A 105 -16.74 18.42 10.53
N ILE A 106 -17.47 19.50 10.78
CA ILE A 106 -18.62 19.88 9.94
C ILE A 106 -18.18 20.17 8.51
N ALA A 107 -17.10 20.94 8.31
CA ALA A 107 -16.57 21.25 6.99
C ALA A 107 -16.09 20.00 6.26
N TYR A 108 -15.49 19.03 6.97
CA TYR A 108 -15.08 17.74 6.40
C TYR A 108 -16.27 16.96 5.85
N PHE A 109 -17.37 16.86 6.60
CA PHE A 109 -18.58 16.17 6.14
C PHE A 109 -19.28 16.92 5.00
N VAL A 110 -19.41 18.25 5.11
CA VAL A 110 -20.09 19.07 4.11
C VAL A 110 -19.31 19.08 2.77
N SER A 111 -17.99 19.02 2.81
CA SER A 111 -17.18 18.96 1.56
C SER A 111 -17.32 17.63 0.79
N GLY A 112 -17.91 16.58 1.41
CA GLY A 112 -18.13 15.29 0.74
C GLY A 112 -16.86 14.76 0.08
N ASP A 113 -16.96 14.36 -1.19
CA ASP A 113 -15.84 13.80 -1.98
C ASP A 113 -15.02 14.87 -2.73
N ASN A 114 -15.17 16.15 -2.35
CA ASN A 114 -14.37 17.21 -2.95
C ASN A 114 -13.01 17.32 -2.25
N TYR A 115 -11.93 17.17 -3.03
CA TYR A 115 -10.54 17.24 -2.59
C TYR A 115 -9.82 18.40 -3.27
N ILE A 116 -8.97 19.11 -2.52
CA ILE A 116 -8.10 20.13 -3.08
C ILE A 116 -6.89 19.52 -3.80
N TYR A 117 -6.52 18.29 -3.43
CA TYR A 117 -5.43 17.54 -4.04
C TYR A 117 -5.99 16.37 -4.86
N GLU A 118 -6.04 16.53 -6.18
CA GLU A 118 -6.62 15.52 -7.09
C GLU A 118 -6.00 14.13 -6.99
N LYS A 119 -4.72 14.05 -6.61
CA LYS A 119 -3.97 12.80 -6.46
C LYS A 119 -3.97 12.25 -5.02
N GLN A 120 -4.79 12.82 -4.14
CA GLN A 120 -4.89 12.34 -2.78
C GLN A 120 -5.59 10.99 -2.73
N VAL A 121 -4.97 10.02 -2.05
CA VAL A 121 -5.53 8.69 -1.81
C VAL A 121 -6.20 8.64 -0.44
N ASN A 122 -7.25 7.82 -0.30
CA ASN A 122 -8.03 7.74 0.95
C ASN A 122 -7.26 7.05 2.06
N VAL A 123 -6.45 6.04 1.72
CA VAL A 123 -5.69 5.26 2.69
C VAL A 123 -4.23 5.13 2.28
N ARG A 124 -3.35 4.98 3.27
CA ARG A 124 -1.91 4.85 3.05
C ARG A 124 -1.54 3.66 2.15
N ALA A 125 -2.33 2.59 2.20
CA ALA A 125 -2.11 1.39 1.38
C ALA A 125 -2.23 1.64 -0.13
N GLU A 126 -3.05 2.61 -0.54
CA GLU A 126 -3.22 3.00 -1.96
C GLU A 126 -2.10 3.90 -2.47
N SER A 127 -1.32 4.48 -1.55
CA SER A 127 -0.21 5.36 -1.93
C SER A 127 0.89 4.58 -2.64
N PRO A 128 1.30 4.99 -3.85
CA PRO A 128 2.41 4.35 -4.57
C PRO A 128 3.71 4.31 -3.77
N ALA A 129 3.93 5.32 -2.91
CA ALA A 129 5.12 5.41 -2.06
C ALA A 129 5.15 4.37 -0.92
N HIS A 130 3.99 3.84 -0.51
CA HIS A 130 3.85 2.91 0.63
C HIS A 130 3.38 1.51 0.21
N ARG A 131 3.13 1.29 -1.08
CA ARG A 131 2.65 0.00 -1.60
C ARG A 131 3.55 -1.16 -1.22
N ASN A 132 4.88 -0.95 -1.27
CA ASN A 132 5.85 -1.99 -0.91
C ASN A 132 5.83 -2.32 0.59
N GLU A 133 5.67 -1.34 1.47
CA GLU A 133 5.60 -1.56 2.92
C GLU A 133 4.38 -2.42 3.29
N TYR A 134 3.25 -2.15 2.64
CA TYR A 134 2.02 -2.87 2.86
C TYR A 134 2.08 -4.31 2.34
N SER A 135 2.67 -4.51 1.15
CA SER A 135 2.93 -5.84 0.58
C SER A 135 3.81 -6.69 1.50
N VAL A 136 4.86 -6.11 2.08
CA VAL A 136 5.73 -6.78 3.06
C VAL A 136 4.95 -7.16 4.31
N MET A 137 4.10 -6.28 4.83
CA MET A 137 3.30 -6.55 6.03
C MET A 137 2.30 -7.69 5.79
N LEU A 138 1.64 -7.72 4.63
CA LEU A 138 0.76 -8.81 4.24
C LEU A 138 1.49 -10.15 4.19
N LEU A 139 2.63 -10.21 3.49
CA LEU A 139 3.41 -11.46 3.36
C LEU A 139 3.96 -11.98 4.69
N LYS A 140 4.20 -11.11 5.67
CA LYS A 140 4.54 -11.52 7.04
C LYS A 140 3.36 -12.14 7.79
N GLY A 141 2.13 -11.77 7.43
CA GLY A 141 0.92 -12.33 8.03
C GLY A 141 0.55 -13.72 7.52
N PHE A 142 0.94 -14.06 6.28
CA PHE A 142 0.67 -15.37 5.68
C PHE A 142 1.84 -16.33 5.89
N LYS A 143 1.52 -17.62 6.02
CA LYS A 143 2.48 -18.70 6.20
C LYS A 143 2.64 -19.50 4.91
N VAL A 144 3.75 -20.23 4.80
CA VAL A 144 4.04 -21.13 3.68
C VAL A 144 2.90 -22.12 3.41
N ARG A 145 2.27 -22.66 4.47
CA ARG A 145 1.12 -23.57 4.37
C ARG A 145 -0.08 -22.97 3.61
N ASP A 146 -0.23 -21.63 3.61
CA ASP A 146 -1.35 -20.96 3.00
C ASP A 146 -1.20 -20.86 1.46
N ALA A 147 0.04 -21.03 0.96
CA ALA A 147 0.39 -20.99 -0.47
C ALA A 147 0.99 -22.31 -0.97
N LEU A 148 0.99 -23.37 -0.16
CA LEU A 148 1.61 -24.64 -0.49
C LEU A 148 0.91 -25.33 -1.66
N THR A 149 1.69 -25.78 -2.64
CA THR A 149 1.24 -26.75 -3.64
C THR A 149 1.65 -28.14 -3.19
N GLU A 150 0.69 -28.94 -2.67
CA GLU A 150 0.93 -30.29 -2.12
C GLU A 150 1.18 -31.34 -3.20
N LYS A 151 0.42 -31.25 -4.33
CA LYS A 151 0.52 -32.21 -5.43
C LYS A 151 1.55 -31.77 -6.43
N VAL A 152 2.81 -32.10 -6.17
CA VAL A 152 3.95 -31.76 -7.02
C VAL A 152 4.45 -33.00 -7.73
N PRO A 153 4.75 -32.96 -9.03
CA PRO A 153 5.44 -34.04 -9.69
C PRO A 153 6.82 -34.24 -9.05
N VAL A 154 7.21 -35.46 -8.85
CA VAL A 154 8.53 -35.85 -8.36
C VAL A 154 9.17 -36.80 -9.34
N ILE A 155 10.51 -36.80 -9.42
CA ILE A 155 11.29 -37.71 -10.25
C ILE A 155 12.28 -38.51 -9.39
N SER A 156 12.76 -39.64 -9.94
CA SER A 156 13.83 -40.42 -9.30
C SER A 156 15.19 -39.99 -9.85
N SER A 157 16.22 -40.13 -9.03
CA SER A 157 17.61 -39.84 -9.42
C SER A 157 18.14 -40.75 -10.55
N GLN A 158 17.48 -41.87 -10.78
CA GLN A 158 17.84 -42.83 -11.84
C GLN A 158 17.24 -42.51 -13.22
N MET A 159 16.27 -41.55 -13.27
CA MET A 159 15.68 -41.11 -14.55
C MET A 159 16.71 -40.38 -15.40
N THR A 160 16.45 -40.32 -16.73
CA THR A 160 17.31 -39.54 -17.62
C THR A 160 16.97 -38.06 -17.58
N VAL A 161 17.89 -37.20 -18.00
CA VAL A 161 17.67 -35.75 -18.13
C VAL A 161 16.54 -35.45 -19.12
N ASP A 162 16.42 -36.26 -20.19
CA ASP A 162 15.35 -36.10 -21.20
C ASP A 162 13.96 -36.37 -20.56
N ASP A 163 13.83 -37.45 -19.78
CA ASP A 163 12.60 -37.76 -19.06
C ASP A 163 12.24 -36.64 -18.11
N ALA A 164 13.21 -36.14 -17.33
CA ALA A 164 13.01 -35.02 -16.41
C ALA A 164 12.57 -33.74 -17.13
N ALA A 165 13.18 -33.44 -18.28
CA ALA A 165 12.81 -32.27 -19.08
C ALA A 165 11.39 -32.39 -19.67
N ASN A 166 10.99 -33.57 -20.08
CA ASN A 166 9.64 -33.85 -20.58
C ASN A 166 8.59 -33.66 -19.45
N ILE A 167 8.87 -34.14 -18.24
CA ILE A 167 7.98 -33.95 -17.08
C ILE A 167 7.89 -32.47 -16.69
N LEU A 168 9.03 -31.75 -16.64
CA LEU A 168 9.07 -30.30 -16.38
C LEU A 168 8.24 -29.50 -17.39
N LYS A 169 8.29 -29.92 -18.68
CA LYS A 169 7.51 -29.28 -19.75
C LYS A 169 6.02 -29.60 -19.64
N MET A 170 5.67 -30.87 -19.36
CA MET A 170 4.28 -31.32 -19.29
C MET A 170 3.52 -30.69 -18.12
N HIS A 171 4.18 -30.48 -16.99
CA HIS A 171 3.60 -29.87 -15.81
C HIS A 171 3.80 -28.36 -15.72
N GLU A 172 4.48 -27.75 -16.69
CA GLU A 172 4.78 -26.31 -16.76
C GLU A 172 5.48 -25.76 -15.50
N VAL A 173 6.27 -26.59 -14.81
CA VAL A 173 7.01 -26.22 -13.62
C VAL A 173 8.45 -25.79 -13.94
N HIS A 174 9.03 -24.94 -13.09
CA HIS A 174 10.39 -24.43 -13.29
C HIS A 174 11.46 -25.28 -12.58
N ALA A 175 11.08 -26.06 -11.60
CA ALA A 175 11.93 -27.03 -10.96
C ALA A 175 11.10 -28.22 -10.45
N ILE A 176 11.76 -29.37 -10.30
CA ILE A 176 11.10 -30.60 -9.88
C ILE A 176 11.95 -31.29 -8.78
N PRO A 177 11.34 -31.66 -7.65
CA PRO A 177 12.05 -32.38 -6.60
C PRO A 177 12.43 -33.80 -7.05
N VAL A 178 13.62 -34.25 -6.64
CA VAL A 178 14.11 -35.60 -6.84
C VAL A 178 13.91 -36.37 -5.55
N VAL A 179 13.15 -37.46 -5.63
CA VAL A 179 12.77 -38.27 -4.46
C VAL A 179 13.15 -39.72 -4.70
N ASP A 180 14.01 -40.28 -3.85
CA ASP A 180 14.37 -41.68 -3.85
C ASP A 180 13.95 -42.34 -2.53
N VAL A 181 13.31 -43.50 -2.65
CA VAL A 181 12.80 -44.28 -1.47
C VAL A 181 12.00 -43.39 -0.51
N GLY A 182 11.18 -42.45 -1.06
CA GLY A 182 10.35 -41.53 -0.27
C GLY A 182 11.10 -40.37 0.38
N ARG A 183 12.38 -40.19 0.10
CA ARG A 183 13.21 -39.10 0.63
C ARG A 183 13.63 -38.11 -0.43
N LEU A 184 13.53 -36.84 -0.14
CA LEU A 184 14.02 -35.76 -0.98
C LEU A 184 15.56 -35.79 -1.01
N VAL A 185 16.14 -36.04 -2.18
CA VAL A 185 17.59 -36.17 -2.38
C VAL A 185 18.18 -35.04 -3.24
N GLY A 186 17.34 -34.32 -3.96
CA GLY A 186 17.80 -33.26 -4.84
C GLY A 186 16.66 -32.44 -5.45
N ILE A 187 17.02 -31.48 -6.27
CA ILE A 187 16.11 -30.70 -7.12
C ILE A 187 16.72 -30.49 -8.49
N VAL A 188 15.91 -30.53 -9.53
CA VAL A 188 16.30 -30.27 -10.92
C VAL A 188 15.60 -29.03 -11.41
N ALA A 189 16.36 -28.00 -11.79
CA ALA A 189 15.83 -26.83 -12.45
C ALA A 189 15.69 -27.05 -13.95
N LYS A 190 14.63 -26.51 -14.54
CA LYS A 190 14.37 -26.59 -15.99
C LYS A 190 15.54 -26.07 -16.84
N GLN A 191 16.17 -24.99 -16.37
CA GLN A 191 17.32 -24.41 -17.10
C GLN A 191 18.51 -25.35 -17.13
N ASP A 192 18.76 -26.11 -16.06
CA ASP A 192 19.88 -27.04 -16.00
C ASP A 192 19.61 -28.28 -16.87
N ALA A 193 18.40 -28.84 -16.82
CA ALA A 193 18.01 -29.92 -17.70
C ALA A 193 18.18 -29.54 -19.20
N MET A 194 17.74 -28.33 -19.55
CA MET A 194 17.88 -27.83 -20.93
C MET A 194 19.33 -27.60 -21.34
N LYS A 195 20.24 -27.22 -20.44
CA LYS A 195 21.68 -27.13 -20.74
C LYS A 195 22.27 -28.49 -21.06
N PHE A 196 21.96 -29.55 -20.33
CA PHE A 196 22.43 -30.90 -20.59
C PHE A 196 21.95 -31.44 -21.94
N ILE A 197 20.68 -31.22 -22.28
CA ILE A 197 20.12 -31.59 -23.56
C ILE A 197 20.85 -30.85 -24.71
N PHE A 198 21.06 -29.54 -24.54
CA PHE A 198 21.76 -28.72 -25.54
C PHE A 198 23.21 -29.17 -25.77
N HIS A 199 23.87 -29.67 -24.70
CA HIS A 199 25.24 -30.26 -24.86
C HIS A 199 25.25 -31.69 -25.33
N GLY A 200 24.12 -32.24 -25.79
CA GLY A 200 24.02 -33.59 -26.35
C GLY A 200 24.11 -34.70 -25.29
N GLN A 201 23.70 -34.45 -24.08
CA GLN A 201 23.75 -35.39 -22.98
C GLN A 201 22.34 -35.72 -22.38
N PRO A 202 21.34 -36.10 -23.23
CA PRO A 202 19.97 -36.38 -22.77
C PRO A 202 19.86 -37.63 -21.92
N ASP A 203 20.71 -38.62 -22.15
CA ASP A 203 20.70 -39.92 -21.44
C ASP A 203 21.43 -39.89 -20.08
N THR A 204 21.95 -38.74 -19.69
CA THR A 204 22.63 -38.59 -18.40
C THR A 204 21.63 -38.83 -17.26
N PRO A 205 21.98 -39.62 -16.23
CA PRO A 205 21.13 -39.79 -15.02
C PRO A 205 20.94 -38.46 -14.28
N VAL A 206 19.73 -38.24 -13.79
CA VAL A 206 19.38 -37.04 -13.02
C VAL A 206 20.31 -36.80 -11.82
N ARG A 207 20.79 -37.85 -11.17
CA ARG A 207 21.73 -37.77 -10.04
C ARG A 207 23.02 -37.00 -10.36
N ASP A 208 23.44 -37.00 -11.62
CA ASP A 208 24.71 -36.39 -12.04
C ASP A 208 24.55 -34.88 -12.35
N MET A 209 23.29 -34.39 -12.42
CA MET A 209 22.98 -32.99 -12.70
C MET A 209 22.14 -32.30 -11.62
N MET A 210 21.48 -33.04 -10.73
CA MET A 210 20.62 -32.44 -9.70
C MET A 210 21.42 -31.64 -8.69
N SER A 211 20.82 -30.60 -8.14
CA SER A 211 21.37 -29.88 -7.00
C SER A 211 21.04 -30.66 -5.72
N THR A 212 22.07 -31.00 -4.94
CA THR A 212 21.94 -31.71 -3.64
C THR A 212 22.00 -30.77 -2.46
N ASP A 213 22.55 -29.56 -2.65
CA ASP A 213 22.51 -28.50 -1.62
C ASP A 213 21.14 -27.82 -1.69
N LEU A 214 20.21 -28.35 -0.89
CA LEU A 214 18.80 -27.99 -0.96
C LEU A 214 18.49 -26.77 -0.07
N ILE A 215 18.01 -25.72 -0.68
CA ILE A 215 17.44 -24.58 0.03
C ILE A 215 15.96 -24.88 0.21
N VAL A 216 15.55 -25.09 1.45
CA VAL A 216 14.19 -25.54 1.82
C VAL A 216 13.47 -24.48 2.66
N THR A 217 12.15 -24.65 2.82
CA THR A 217 11.30 -23.87 3.71
C THR A 217 10.36 -24.79 4.49
N TYR A 218 9.68 -24.23 5.50
CA TYR A 218 8.83 -24.98 6.42
C TYR A 218 7.42 -24.40 6.44
N LEU A 219 6.42 -25.23 6.76
CA LEU A 219 4.99 -24.84 6.76
C LEU A 219 4.65 -23.63 7.64
N ASP A 220 5.38 -23.45 8.72
CA ASP A 220 5.15 -22.44 9.74
C ASP A 220 5.92 -21.13 9.50
N GLU A 221 6.81 -21.10 8.52
CA GLU A 221 7.52 -19.88 8.11
C GLU A 221 6.60 -18.86 7.43
N SER A 222 6.98 -17.58 7.48
CA SER A 222 6.24 -16.53 6.76
C SER A 222 6.53 -16.60 5.25
N LEU A 223 5.55 -16.22 4.43
CA LEU A 223 5.77 -16.08 3.00
C LEU A 223 6.83 -15.03 2.68
N PHE A 224 6.98 -14.02 3.53
CA PHE A 224 8.02 -13.00 3.40
C PHE A 224 9.43 -13.60 3.54
N ASP A 225 9.66 -14.45 4.56
CA ASP A 225 10.97 -15.07 4.78
C ASP A 225 11.30 -16.06 3.67
N ALA A 226 10.32 -16.85 3.23
CA ALA A 226 10.46 -17.76 2.10
C ALA A 226 10.78 -16.98 0.80
N MET A 227 10.10 -15.89 0.53
CA MET A 227 10.37 -15.03 -0.63
C MET A 227 11.77 -14.43 -0.58
N ASN A 228 12.20 -13.91 0.57
CA ASN A 228 13.55 -13.38 0.74
C ASN A 228 14.61 -14.43 0.48
N ARG A 229 14.40 -15.67 0.96
CA ARG A 229 15.29 -16.81 0.69
C ARG A 229 15.39 -17.11 -0.80
N MET A 230 14.25 -17.08 -1.53
CA MET A 230 14.24 -17.22 -2.99
C MET A 230 15.06 -16.12 -3.69
N ILE A 231 14.90 -14.87 -3.25
CA ILE A 231 15.59 -13.71 -3.83
C ILE A 231 17.10 -13.80 -3.57
N VAL A 232 17.52 -14.06 -2.33
CA VAL A 232 18.93 -14.14 -1.94
C VAL A 232 19.67 -15.24 -2.72
N HIS A 233 19.01 -16.37 -2.91
CA HIS A 233 19.60 -17.52 -3.62
C HIS A 233 19.28 -17.55 -5.13
N GLN A 234 18.57 -16.53 -5.64
CA GLN A 234 18.19 -16.41 -7.06
C GLN A 234 17.42 -17.62 -7.60
N ILE A 235 16.55 -18.19 -6.77
CA ILE A 235 15.69 -19.33 -7.10
C ILE A 235 14.22 -18.91 -7.07
N SER A 236 13.39 -19.57 -7.90
CA SER A 236 11.96 -19.25 -8.02
C SER A 236 11.04 -20.24 -7.31
N GLN A 237 11.59 -21.30 -6.75
CA GLN A 237 10.86 -22.37 -6.08
C GLN A 237 11.65 -22.90 -4.89
N LEU A 238 10.94 -23.27 -3.83
CA LEU A 238 11.50 -23.88 -2.61
C LEU A 238 10.77 -25.19 -2.29
N PRO A 239 11.47 -26.31 -2.09
CA PRO A 239 10.89 -27.47 -1.48
C PRO A 239 10.41 -27.15 -0.05
N VAL A 240 9.18 -27.53 0.25
CA VAL A 240 8.61 -27.42 1.59
C VAL A 240 8.77 -28.77 2.25
N VAL A 241 9.47 -28.80 3.37
CA VAL A 241 9.82 -30.05 4.08
C VAL A 241 9.34 -30.04 5.52
N GLU A 242 9.31 -31.21 6.13
CA GLU A 242 9.02 -31.31 7.56
C GLU A 242 10.20 -30.78 8.38
N ARG A 243 9.93 -30.04 9.47
CA ARG A 243 11.00 -29.41 10.27
C ARG A 243 11.90 -30.43 10.99
N GLU A 244 11.31 -31.53 11.38
CA GLU A 244 12.03 -32.62 12.11
C GLU A 244 12.77 -33.57 11.15
N ASP A 245 12.29 -33.70 9.90
CA ASP A 245 12.93 -34.53 8.87
C ASP A 245 12.92 -33.77 7.51
N GLN A 246 14.03 -33.11 7.24
CA GLN A 246 14.20 -32.33 5.98
C GLN A 246 14.21 -33.21 4.73
N SER A 247 14.32 -34.52 4.85
CA SER A 247 14.20 -35.44 3.73
C SER A 247 12.74 -35.72 3.34
N LYS A 248 11.77 -35.35 4.19
CA LYS A 248 10.35 -35.57 3.95
C LYS A 248 9.75 -34.35 3.21
N LEU A 249 9.53 -34.52 1.92
CA LEU A 249 8.89 -33.49 1.07
C LEU A 249 7.39 -33.40 1.38
N LEU A 250 6.91 -32.22 1.67
CA LEU A 250 5.48 -31.91 1.87
C LEU A 250 4.85 -31.25 0.64
N GLY A 251 5.64 -30.56 -0.16
CA GLY A 251 5.20 -29.87 -1.36
C GLY A 251 6.23 -28.89 -1.90
N LEU A 252 5.79 -27.99 -2.75
CA LEU A 252 6.62 -26.96 -3.36
C LEU A 252 5.96 -25.59 -3.18
N LEU A 253 6.77 -24.58 -2.91
CA LEU A 253 6.36 -23.19 -2.89
C LEU A 253 7.03 -22.46 -4.05
N SER A 254 6.25 -21.78 -4.90
CA SER A 254 6.77 -20.95 -5.98
C SER A 254 6.52 -19.46 -5.77
N LEU A 255 7.29 -18.61 -6.44
CA LEU A 255 7.02 -17.15 -6.47
C LEU A 255 5.62 -16.84 -7.02
N ASN A 256 5.12 -17.66 -7.97
CA ASN A 256 3.77 -17.49 -8.51
C ASN A 256 2.70 -17.73 -7.43
N ASP A 257 2.89 -18.72 -6.55
CA ASP A 257 1.95 -19.02 -5.47
C ASP A 257 1.92 -17.88 -4.44
N ILE A 258 3.08 -17.34 -4.10
CA ILE A 258 3.19 -16.15 -3.23
C ILE A 258 2.46 -14.96 -3.88
N THR A 259 2.68 -14.71 -5.16
CA THR A 259 2.05 -13.62 -5.90
C THR A 259 0.53 -13.77 -5.96
N LYS A 260 0.01 -14.99 -6.16
CA LYS A 260 -1.44 -15.27 -6.14
C LYS A 260 -2.06 -14.91 -4.79
N ILE A 261 -1.44 -15.35 -3.67
CA ILE A 261 -1.92 -14.99 -2.31
C ILE A 261 -1.91 -13.47 -2.13
N GLN A 262 -0.85 -12.80 -2.54
CA GLN A 262 -0.73 -11.34 -2.45
C GLN A 262 -1.82 -10.62 -3.26
N CYS A 263 -2.09 -11.06 -4.49
CA CYS A 263 -3.14 -10.48 -5.34
C CYS A 263 -4.54 -10.73 -4.74
N THR A 264 -4.81 -11.93 -4.24
CA THR A 264 -6.10 -12.27 -3.63
C THR A 264 -6.34 -11.48 -2.35
N ALA A 265 -5.32 -11.34 -1.49
CA ALA A 265 -5.41 -10.55 -0.27
C ALA A 265 -5.64 -9.06 -0.57
N ASN A 266 -4.98 -8.49 -1.57
CA ASN A 266 -5.21 -7.12 -2.02
C ASN A 266 -6.63 -6.92 -2.57
N ALA A 267 -7.14 -7.86 -3.37
CA ALA A 267 -8.50 -7.80 -3.92
C ALA A 267 -9.57 -7.84 -2.82
N SER A 268 -9.38 -8.69 -1.81
CA SER A 268 -10.30 -8.79 -0.66
C SER A 268 -10.33 -7.51 0.17
N LEU A 269 -9.22 -6.80 0.28
CA LEU A 269 -9.16 -5.51 0.96
C LEU A 269 -9.88 -4.41 0.18
N HIS A 270 -9.74 -4.38 -1.15
CA HIS A 270 -10.49 -3.44 -2.00
C HIS A 270 -12.01 -3.65 -1.89
N SER A 271 -12.47 -4.90 -1.93
CA SER A 271 -13.90 -5.21 -1.81
C SER A 271 -14.51 -4.86 -0.45
N LEU A 272 -13.72 -4.97 0.63
CA LEU A 272 -14.15 -4.52 1.96
C LEU A 272 -14.25 -2.99 2.04
N GLN A 273 -13.39 -2.27 1.36
CA GLN A 273 -13.42 -0.80 1.32
C GLN A 273 -14.62 -0.24 0.53
N GLU A 274 -15.02 -0.89 -0.57
CA GLU A 274 -16.22 -0.52 -1.33
C GLU A 274 -17.54 -0.76 -0.55
N HIS A 275 -17.54 -1.62 0.47
CA HIS A 275 -18.73 -1.89 1.29
C HIS A 275 -18.88 -0.96 2.51
N PHE A 276 -17.82 -0.26 2.92
CA PHE A 276 -17.79 0.62 4.09
C PHE A 276 -17.52 2.10 3.74
N GLY A 277 -17.35 2.46 2.49
CA GLY A 277 -17.26 3.83 1.98
C GLY A 277 -18.56 4.27 1.34
#